data_16e6c9ed84d958b00a2660d7bb0e155d
#
_entry.id   16e6c9ed84d958b00a2660d7bb0e155d
#
_cell.length_a   1.000
_cell.length_b   1.000
_cell.length_c   1.000
_cell.angle_alpha   90.00
_cell.angle_beta   90.00
_cell.angle_gamma   90.00
#
_symmetry.space_group_name_H-M   'P 1'
#
loop_
_entity.id
_entity.type
_entity.pdbx_description
1 polymer ?
#
loop_
_entity_poly.entity_id
_entity_poly.type
_entity_poly.pdbx_seq_one_letter_code
_entity_poly.pdbx_strand_id
1 'polypeptide(L)'
;MPGTTRPLLVESAAGVRLRLAEPVGDVRELVDGMSSWWAAVHGYAHPVIDAAIREQMGRMSHVMFGGLTHEPAIRLARTLVEITPEPLQHVFLADSGSISVEVAMKMCLQYWRARGRGDKRRMFTWRGGYHGDTWHPMSVCDPEGGMHRLWQGRLAEQVFADAPPREFDPAYVEHLDALLTRHRDETAAVIVEPIVQNAGGMRFHSPRYLRALRDLCTAHDVLLIFDEIATGFGRTGELFAADHAGVSPDVMCVGKALTGGYLSMAATLCTAEVAAGIAAGESPVLAHGPTFMGNPLAAAAANAALGLLLEQDWRTNIARIETGLVEGLASARALPGVADVRVLGAIGVVQLDHEVDMATATRVAVEHGVWLRPFRDLVYTMPPYVTTDDDIRRITAAATAVAAAA
;
A
#
# COMPACT_ATOMS: atom_id res chain seq x y z
N MET A 1 -20.28 -8.00 -7.42
CA MET A 1 -20.61 -6.93 -8.37
C MET A 1 -21.56 -7.48 -9.40
N PRO A 2 -22.72 -6.90 -9.63
CA PRO A 2 -23.66 -7.40 -10.62
C PRO A 2 -23.04 -7.30 -12.02
N GLY A 3 -23.06 -8.39 -12.76
CA GLY A 3 -22.82 -8.40 -14.20
C GLY A 3 -21.45 -8.80 -14.70
N THR A 4 -20.47 -9.17 -13.86
CA THR A 4 -19.15 -9.48 -14.39
C THR A 4 -18.82 -10.97 -14.33
N THR A 5 -18.36 -11.51 -13.28
CA THR A 5 -18.01 -12.93 -13.18
C THR A 5 -18.57 -13.52 -11.90
N ARG A 6 -19.03 -14.77 -11.94
CA ARG A 6 -19.43 -15.48 -10.74
C ARG A 6 -18.20 -15.60 -9.82
N PRO A 7 -18.28 -15.17 -8.54
CA PRO A 7 -17.18 -15.34 -7.60
C PRO A 7 -16.83 -16.82 -7.43
N LEU A 8 -15.55 -17.13 -7.35
CA LEU A 8 -15.05 -18.45 -7.02
C LEU A 8 -15.07 -18.65 -5.50
N LEU A 9 -15.51 -19.81 -5.06
CA LEU A 9 -15.58 -20.12 -3.62
C LEU A 9 -14.23 -20.70 -3.17
N VAL A 10 -13.52 -19.98 -2.31
CA VAL A 10 -12.31 -20.50 -1.66
C VAL A 10 -12.71 -21.22 -0.37
N GLU A 11 -12.40 -22.51 -0.26
CA GLU A 11 -12.61 -23.30 0.96
C GLU A 11 -11.49 -23.13 1.97
N SER A 12 -10.25 -23.09 1.49
CA SER A 12 -9.06 -22.95 2.33
C SER A 12 -7.90 -22.38 1.53
N ALA A 13 -6.88 -21.92 2.25
CA ALA A 13 -5.63 -21.48 1.64
C ALA A 13 -4.44 -21.86 2.53
N ALA A 14 -3.31 -22.26 1.91
CA ALA A 14 -2.07 -22.57 2.60
C ALA A 14 -0.87 -22.29 1.70
N GLY A 15 0.23 -21.77 2.27
CA GLY A 15 1.36 -21.31 1.48
C GLY A 15 0.91 -20.31 0.43
N VAL A 16 1.18 -20.56 -0.83
CA VAL A 16 0.74 -19.71 -1.96
C VAL A 16 -0.46 -20.28 -2.71
N ARG A 17 -1.18 -21.23 -2.12
CA ARG A 17 -2.29 -21.97 -2.77
C ARG A 17 -3.64 -21.53 -2.23
N LEU A 18 -4.57 -21.29 -3.15
CA LEU A 18 -5.99 -21.12 -2.89
C LEU A 18 -6.69 -22.42 -3.33
N ARG A 19 -7.40 -23.07 -2.41
CA ARG A 19 -8.19 -24.25 -2.69
C ARG A 19 -9.64 -23.84 -2.94
N LEU A 20 -10.11 -24.12 -4.14
CA LEU A 20 -11.46 -23.77 -4.57
C LEU A 20 -12.43 -24.94 -4.40
N ALA A 21 -13.64 -24.66 -3.96
CA ALA A 21 -14.76 -25.58 -4.02
C ALA A 21 -15.32 -25.61 -5.45
N GLU A 22 -15.32 -26.78 -6.06
CA GLU A 22 -16.02 -27.00 -7.32
C GLU A 22 -17.42 -27.63 -7.07
N PRO A 23 -18.43 -27.35 -7.92
CA PRO A 23 -19.81 -27.82 -7.68
C PRO A 23 -19.98 -29.35 -7.65
N VAL A 24 -19.01 -30.12 -8.13
CA VAL A 24 -19.10 -31.58 -8.32
C VAL A 24 -17.89 -32.31 -7.71
N GLY A 25 -17.48 -31.92 -6.50
CA GLY A 25 -16.51 -32.71 -5.73
C GLY A 25 -15.06 -32.68 -6.18
N ASP A 26 -14.75 -32.07 -7.31
CA ASP A 26 -13.37 -31.81 -7.73
C ASP A 26 -12.81 -30.59 -6.99
N VAL A 27 -11.57 -30.71 -6.52
CA VAL A 27 -10.87 -29.62 -5.87
C VAL A 27 -9.88 -29.04 -6.85
N ARG A 28 -9.96 -27.75 -7.07
CA ARG A 28 -8.97 -27.01 -7.86
C ARG A 28 -8.09 -26.16 -6.96
N GLU A 29 -6.80 -26.24 -7.16
CA GLU A 29 -5.83 -25.36 -6.50
C GLU A 29 -5.29 -24.32 -7.47
N LEU A 30 -5.25 -23.06 -7.04
CA LEU A 30 -4.65 -21.96 -7.79
C LEU A 30 -3.47 -21.38 -7.02
N VAL A 31 -2.42 -21.01 -7.73
CA VAL A 31 -1.36 -20.16 -7.20
C VAL A 31 -1.88 -18.74 -7.04
N ASP A 32 -1.76 -18.15 -5.86
CA ASP A 32 -2.11 -16.75 -5.67
C ASP A 32 -1.01 -15.81 -6.18
N GLY A 33 -1.23 -15.19 -7.33
CA GLY A 33 -0.36 -14.16 -7.89
C GLY A 33 -0.61 -12.75 -7.33
N MET A 34 -1.50 -12.58 -6.34
CA MET A 34 -1.99 -11.28 -5.89
C MET A 34 -1.71 -10.97 -4.42
N SER A 35 -1.21 -11.93 -3.61
CA SER A 35 -1.05 -11.83 -2.15
C SER A 35 -2.29 -11.25 -1.47
N SER A 36 -3.51 -11.65 -1.90
CA SER A 36 -4.77 -11.02 -1.44
C SER A 36 -4.69 -9.48 -1.40
N TRP A 37 -4.32 -8.88 -2.51
CA TRP A 37 -4.06 -7.45 -2.64
C TRP A 37 -2.96 -6.95 -1.69
N TRP A 38 -1.72 -7.45 -1.89
CA TRP A 38 -0.47 -6.99 -1.24
C TRP A 38 -0.25 -7.51 0.19
N ALA A 39 -1.25 -8.09 0.84
CA ALA A 39 -1.21 -8.34 2.28
C ALA A 39 -0.55 -9.68 2.67
N ALA A 40 -0.84 -10.78 1.95
CA ALA A 40 -0.41 -12.13 2.29
C ALA A 40 1.05 -12.42 1.87
N VAL A 41 2.00 -11.60 2.33
CA VAL A 41 3.42 -11.68 1.91
C VAL A 41 4.11 -12.97 2.36
N HIS A 42 3.67 -13.56 3.46
CA HIS A 42 4.16 -14.85 3.99
C HIS A 42 3.37 -16.05 3.48
N GLY A 43 2.43 -15.84 2.55
CA GLY A 43 1.43 -16.84 2.18
C GLY A 43 0.37 -17.01 3.26
N TYR A 44 -0.43 -18.07 3.09
CA TYR A 44 -1.60 -18.37 3.92
C TYR A 44 -1.28 -19.42 4.98
N ALA A 45 -2.01 -19.43 6.09
CA ALA A 45 -1.93 -20.40 7.18
C ALA A 45 -0.48 -20.60 7.68
N HIS A 46 0.26 -19.51 7.85
CA HIS A 46 1.65 -19.59 8.32
C HIS A 46 1.69 -19.98 9.81
N PRO A 47 2.38 -21.09 10.18
CA PRO A 47 2.27 -21.66 11.54
C PRO A 47 2.69 -20.70 12.64
N VAL A 48 3.67 -19.83 12.42
CA VAL A 48 4.14 -18.86 13.41
C VAL A 48 3.08 -17.79 13.70
N ILE A 49 2.44 -17.24 12.65
CA ILE A 49 1.40 -16.22 12.80
C ILE A 49 0.15 -16.85 13.42
N ASP A 50 -0.23 -18.04 12.97
CA ASP A 50 -1.33 -18.84 13.53
C ASP A 50 -1.14 -19.07 15.03
N ALA A 51 0.06 -19.47 15.46
CA ALA A 51 0.38 -19.71 16.86
C ALA A 51 0.28 -18.43 17.71
N ALA A 52 0.83 -17.32 17.21
CA ALA A 52 0.77 -16.03 17.90
C ALA A 52 -0.67 -15.54 18.12
N ILE A 53 -1.53 -15.71 17.11
CA ILE A 53 -2.97 -15.36 17.22
C ILE A 53 -3.66 -16.26 18.24
N ARG A 54 -3.44 -17.59 18.21
CA ARG A 54 -4.06 -18.53 19.17
C ARG A 54 -3.60 -18.25 20.60
N GLU A 55 -2.33 -17.93 20.80
CA GLU A 55 -1.81 -17.54 22.13
C GLU A 55 -2.50 -16.27 22.62
N GLN A 56 -2.58 -15.23 21.78
CA GLN A 56 -3.19 -13.97 22.16
C GLN A 56 -4.70 -14.12 22.46
N MET A 57 -5.41 -14.97 21.72
CA MET A 57 -6.82 -15.29 22.02
C MET A 57 -7.02 -15.85 23.43
N GLY A 58 -6.06 -16.63 23.92
CA GLY A 58 -6.09 -17.17 25.30
C GLY A 58 -5.82 -16.11 26.38
N ARG A 59 -5.28 -14.95 26.03
CA ARG A 59 -4.95 -13.86 26.99
C ARG A 59 -6.05 -12.81 27.07
N MET A 60 -6.42 -12.19 25.92
CA MET A 60 -7.50 -11.22 25.83
C MET A 60 -7.88 -10.96 24.38
N SER A 61 -9.14 -10.70 24.10
CA SER A 61 -9.66 -10.34 22.77
C SER A 61 -9.41 -8.87 22.43
N HIS A 62 -9.73 -7.96 23.34
CA HIS A 62 -9.57 -6.52 23.19
C HIS A 62 -9.53 -5.81 24.54
N VAL A 63 -8.83 -4.69 24.59
CA VAL A 63 -8.88 -3.71 25.66
C VAL A 63 -8.71 -2.31 25.05
N MET A 64 -9.54 -1.35 25.48
CA MET A 64 -9.49 0.02 24.96
C MET A 64 -8.21 0.74 25.32
N PHE A 65 -7.73 1.66 24.47
CA PHE A 65 -6.54 2.48 24.73
C PHE A 65 -6.81 3.72 25.58
N GLY A 66 -8.02 3.95 26.05
CA GLY A 66 -8.35 5.05 26.94
C GLY A 66 -7.76 4.89 28.34
N GLY A 67 -6.48 5.20 28.52
CA GLY A 67 -5.75 5.05 29.77
C GLY A 67 -5.17 3.65 30.02
N LEU A 68 -5.33 2.73 29.06
CA LEU A 68 -4.79 1.36 29.10
C LEU A 68 -3.89 1.11 27.90
N THR A 69 -3.00 0.13 28.01
CA THR A 69 -2.17 -0.40 26.91
C THR A 69 -1.89 -1.87 27.13
N HIS A 70 -1.23 -2.53 26.20
CA HIS A 70 -0.89 -3.95 26.29
C HIS A 70 0.41 -4.27 25.55
N GLU A 71 1.06 -5.36 25.94
CA GLU A 71 2.37 -5.76 25.43
C GLU A 71 2.44 -5.89 23.90
N PRO A 72 1.48 -6.55 23.18
CA PRO A 72 1.54 -6.63 21.73
C PRO A 72 1.61 -5.28 21.04
N ALA A 73 0.87 -4.26 21.48
CA ALA A 73 0.91 -2.93 20.91
C ALA A 73 2.23 -2.20 21.21
N ILE A 74 2.74 -2.33 22.43
CA ILE A 74 4.04 -1.73 22.83
C ILE A 74 5.16 -2.30 21.96
N ARG A 75 5.19 -3.63 21.78
CA ARG A 75 6.21 -4.30 20.97
C ARG A 75 6.09 -3.89 19.50
N LEU A 76 4.87 -3.87 18.96
CA LEU A 76 4.64 -3.45 17.58
C LEU A 76 5.10 -2.00 17.33
N ALA A 77 4.72 -1.07 18.21
CA ALA A 77 5.14 0.32 18.11
C ALA A 77 6.66 0.47 18.17
N ARG A 78 7.33 -0.25 19.08
CA ARG A 78 8.80 -0.27 19.17
C ARG A 78 9.43 -0.78 17.87
N THR A 79 9.00 -1.94 17.38
CA THR A 79 9.52 -2.52 16.13
C THR A 79 9.32 -1.55 14.96
N LEU A 80 8.14 -0.93 14.83
CA LEU A 80 7.88 0.03 13.76
C LEU A 80 8.82 1.25 13.83
N VAL A 81 9.09 1.80 15.03
CA VAL A 81 10.06 2.89 15.21
C VAL A 81 11.47 2.45 14.84
N GLU A 82 11.86 1.21 15.20
CA GLU A 82 13.21 0.69 14.93
C GLU A 82 13.48 0.44 13.43
N ILE A 83 12.46 0.08 12.66
CA ILE A 83 12.63 -0.29 11.23
C ILE A 83 12.28 0.81 10.25
N THR A 84 11.56 1.86 10.67
CA THR A 84 11.23 3.01 9.81
C THR A 84 12.32 4.08 9.86
N PRO A 85 12.34 5.06 8.93
CA PRO A 85 13.28 6.16 8.98
C PRO A 85 13.36 6.83 10.35
N GLU A 86 14.57 7.08 10.83
CA GLU A 86 14.90 7.53 12.21
C GLU A 86 14.05 8.70 12.74
N PRO A 87 13.66 9.72 11.97
CA PRO A 87 12.82 10.81 12.50
C PRO A 87 11.42 10.40 12.92
N LEU A 88 10.92 9.22 12.52
CA LEU A 88 9.57 8.73 12.82
C LEU A 88 9.53 8.03 14.18
N GLN A 89 9.23 8.79 15.24
CA GLN A 89 9.36 8.34 16.64
C GLN A 89 8.01 8.09 17.34
N HIS A 90 6.90 8.42 16.72
CA HIS A 90 5.56 8.25 17.30
C HIS A 90 4.69 7.39 16.40
N VAL A 91 3.91 6.49 17.00
CA VAL A 91 3.06 5.52 16.28
C VAL A 91 1.63 5.62 16.75
N PHE A 92 0.71 5.75 15.82
CA PHE A 92 -0.73 5.60 16.01
C PHE A 92 -1.19 4.31 15.30
N LEU A 93 -1.76 3.36 16.04
CA LEU A 93 -2.28 2.11 15.49
C LEU A 93 -3.71 2.33 14.99
N ALA A 94 -3.94 2.12 13.70
CA ALA A 94 -5.19 2.35 13.00
C ALA A 94 -5.86 1.02 12.58
N ASP A 95 -7.18 1.05 12.35
CA ASP A 95 -7.97 -0.15 12.03
C ASP A 95 -7.78 -0.62 10.58
N SER A 96 -7.39 0.25 9.67
CA SER A 96 -7.18 -0.07 8.26
C SER A 96 -6.27 0.97 7.59
N GLY A 97 -5.81 0.67 6.36
CA GLY A 97 -5.03 1.62 5.55
C GLY A 97 -5.75 2.94 5.32
N SER A 98 -7.04 2.91 4.96
CA SER A 98 -7.84 4.13 4.78
C SER A 98 -7.90 4.96 6.06
N ILE A 99 -8.04 4.33 7.22
CA ILE A 99 -8.02 5.02 8.52
C ILE A 99 -6.63 5.55 8.86
N SER A 100 -5.57 4.85 8.50
CA SER A 100 -4.19 5.35 8.67
C SER A 100 -3.97 6.66 7.90
N VAL A 101 -4.43 6.74 6.65
CA VAL A 101 -4.37 7.97 5.85
C VAL A 101 -5.27 9.06 6.43
N GLU A 102 -6.49 8.74 6.86
CA GLU A 102 -7.39 9.67 7.57
C GLU A 102 -6.71 10.29 8.79
N VAL A 103 -6.01 9.45 9.58
CA VAL A 103 -5.23 9.86 10.76
C VAL A 103 -4.07 10.75 10.36
N ALA A 104 -3.30 10.39 9.31
CA ALA A 104 -2.19 11.18 8.81
C ALA A 104 -2.63 12.60 8.39
N MET A 105 -3.73 12.69 7.63
CA MET A 105 -4.30 13.97 7.22
C MET A 105 -4.76 14.80 8.44
N LYS A 106 -5.43 14.16 9.42
CA LYS A 106 -5.83 14.81 10.68
C LYS A 106 -4.63 15.30 11.49
N MET A 107 -3.55 14.52 11.58
CA MET A 107 -2.31 14.93 12.25
C MET A 107 -1.78 16.25 11.64
N CYS A 108 -1.69 16.32 10.32
CA CYS A 108 -1.21 17.50 9.62
C CYS A 108 -2.12 18.71 9.84
N LEU A 109 -3.43 18.54 9.74
CA LEU A 109 -4.40 19.63 9.98
C LEU A 109 -4.36 20.11 11.43
N GLN A 110 -4.29 19.21 12.40
CA GLN A 110 -4.23 19.54 13.81
C GLN A 110 -2.89 20.22 14.17
N TYR A 111 -1.78 19.78 13.60
CA TYR A 111 -0.47 20.41 13.73
C TYR A 111 -0.48 21.88 13.32
N TRP A 112 -1.02 22.17 12.13
CA TRP A 112 -1.09 23.55 11.64
C TRP A 112 -2.07 24.42 12.45
N ARG A 113 -3.21 23.86 12.84
CA ARG A 113 -4.17 24.54 13.72
C ARG A 113 -3.52 24.91 15.06
N ALA A 114 -2.78 23.99 15.66
CA ALA A 114 -2.07 24.22 16.92
C ALA A 114 -1.02 25.35 16.82
N ARG A 115 -0.45 25.56 15.63
CA ARG A 115 0.51 26.63 15.32
C ARG A 115 -0.16 27.93 14.86
N GLY A 116 -1.47 28.07 14.97
CA GLY A 116 -2.21 29.24 14.55
C GLY A 116 -2.37 29.40 13.02
N ARG A 117 -2.07 28.34 12.25
CA ARG A 117 -2.15 28.29 10.78
C ARG A 117 -3.34 27.43 10.33
N GLY A 118 -4.53 27.68 10.86
CA GLY A 118 -5.73 26.93 10.53
C GLY A 118 -6.26 27.12 9.10
N ASP A 119 -5.70 28.03 8.33
CA ASP A 119 -5.89 28.22 6.90
C ASP A 119 -5.20 27.13 6.05
N LYS A 120 -4.14 26.50 6.56
CA LYS A 120 -3.51 25.32 5.95
C LYS A 120 -4.41 24.09 6.14
N ARG A 121 -5.36 23.88 5.24
CA ARG A 121 -6.42 22.87 5.34
C ARG A 121 -6.55 21.94 4.14
N ARG A 122 -5.78 22.16 3.06
CA ARG A 122 -5.78 21.35 1.86
C ARG A 122 -4.58 20.42 1.85
N MET A 123 -4.75 19.27 1.23
CA MET A 123 -3.63 18.40 0.87
C MET A 123 -3.21 18.72 -0.56
N PHE A 124 -1.93 18.55 -0.82
CA PHE A 124 -1.36 18.53 -2.15
C PHE A 124 -1.01 17.10 -2.51
N THR A 125 -1.35 16.65 -3.71
CA THR A 125 -0.99 15.33 -4.22
C THR A 125 -0.82 15.38 -5.74
N TRP A 126 -0.41 14.29 -6.35
CA TRP A 126 -0.41 14.14 -7.80
C TRP A 126 -1.49 13.18 -8.28
N ARG A 127 -1.89 13.31 -9.55
CA ARG A 127 -2.89 12.44 -10.18
C ARG A 127 -2.40 11.00 -10.25
N GLY A 128 -3.31 10.06 -10.37
CA GLY A 128 -3.02 8.63 -10.41
C GLY A 128 -2.73 8.02 -9.04
N GLY A 129 -2.98 8.74 -7.93
CA GLY A 129 -2.85 8.22 -6.57
C GLY A 129 -4.11 7.51 -6.07
N TYR A 130 -3.89 6.57 -5.12
CA TYR A 130 -4.95 5.92 -4.36
C TYR A 130 -4.56 5.83 -2.89
N HIS A 131 -5.37 6.37 -2.01
CA HIS A 131 -5.08 6.52 -0.58
C HIS A 131 -6.17 5.97 0.34
N GLY A 132 -7.10 5.19 -0.19
CA GLY A 132 -8.16 4.54 0.57
C GLY A 132 -9.57 5.00 0.20
N ASP A 133 -10.57 4.39 0.84
CA ASP A 133 -11.99 4.45 0.47
C ASP A 133 -12.85 5.19 1.50
N THR A 134 -12.26 5.69 2.60
CA THR A 134 -12.98 6.55 3.54
C THR A 134 -13.05 7.98 3.01
N TRP A 135 -13.99 8.77 3.54
CA TRP A 135 -14.45 10.00 2.91
C TRP A 135 -13.34 11.03 2.65
N HIS A 136 -12.46 11.26 3.62
CA HIS A 136 -11.38 12.23 3.46
C HIS A 136 -10.21 11.69 2.62
N PRO A 137 -9.70 10.45 2.83
CA PRO A 137 -8.75 9.80 1.92
C PRO A 137 -9.20 9.75 0.46
N MET A 138 -10.49 9.54 0.18
CA MET A 138 -10.99 9.62 -1.20
C MET A 138 -10.70 10.98 -1.87
N SER A 139 -10.66 12.07 -1.10
CA SER A 139 -10.41 13.42 -1.63
C SER A 139 -9.00 13.61 -2.19
N VAL A 140 -8.03 12.79 -1.79
CA VAL A 140 -6.65 12.78 -2.30
C VAL A 140 -6.37 11.66 -3.30
N CYS A 141 -7.36 10.81 -3.60
CA CYS A 141 -7.27 9.85 -4.70
C CYS A 141 -7.52 10.54 -6.05
N ASP A 142 -7.07 9.91 -7.14
CA ASP A 142 -7.30 10.45 -8.48
C ASP A 142 -8.79 10.73 -8.72
N PRO A 143 -9.18 11.99 -8.99
CA PRO A 143 -10.58 12.36 -9.12
C PRO A 143 -11.22 11.88 -10.44
N GLU A 144 -10.43 11.55 -11.47
CA GLU A 144 -10.93 11.24 -12.80
C GLU A 144 -10.81 9.77 -13.17
N GLY A 145 -9.75 9.11 -12.71
CA GLY A 145 -9.38 7.78 -13.16
C GLY A 145 -9.77 6.62 -12.26
N GLY A 146 -10.35 6.84 -11.10
CA GLY A 146 -10.58 5.81 -10.08
C GLY A 146 -12.04 5.49 -9.80
N MET A 147 -12.27 4.55 -8.89
CA MET A 147 -13.62 4.22 -8.38
C MET A 147 -14.28 5.40 -7.65
N HIS A 148 -13.52 6.41 -7.26
CA HIS A 148 -14.02 7.57 -6.51
C HIS A 148 -14.62 8.66 -7.41
N ARG A 149 -14.55 8.54 -8.73
CA ARG A 149 -15.19 9.46 -9.70
C ARG A 149 -16.66 9.70 -9.39
N LEU A 150 -17.36 8.71 -8.86
CA LEU A 150 -18.77 8.81 -8.45
C LEU A 150 -19.01 9.93 -7.42
N TRP A 151 -17.99 10.29 -6.64
CA TRP A 151 -18.08 11.24 -5.55
C TRP A 151 -17.54 12.64 -5.89
N GLN A 152 -17.21 12.90 -7.16
CA GLN A 152 -16.77 14.22 -7.61
C GLN A 152 -17.76 15.33 -7.20
N GLY A 153 -17.23 16.47 -6.79
CA GLY A 153 -18.02 17.61 -6.29
C GLY A 153 -18.67 17.42 -4.92
N ARG A 154 -18.40 16.28 -4.25
CA ARG A 154 -18.87 15.99 -2.89
C ARG A 154 -17.75 15.92 -1.87
N LEU A 155 -16.54 15.63 -2.30
CA LEU A 155 -15.35 15.52 -1.47
C LEU A 155 -14.72 16.89 -1.23
N ALA A 156 -13.86 17.00 -0.21
CA ALA A 156 -13.07 18.20 0.00
C ALA A 156 -12.17 18.48 -1.22
N GLU A 157 -12.05 19.74 -1.59
CA GLU A 157 -11.18 20.15 -2.69
C GLU A 157 -9.71 20.13 -2.24
N GLN A 158 -8.90 19.40 -2.98
CA GLN A 158 -7.46 19.27 -2.77
C GLN A 158 -6.67 19.87 -3.95
N VAL A 159 -5.36 20.01 -3.80
CA VAL A 159 -4.48 20.50 -4.86
C VAL A 159 -3.87 19.30 -5.58
N PHE A 160 -4.07 19.21 -6.89
CA PHE A 160 -3.55 18.12 -7.72
C PHE A 160 -2.53 18.63 -8.72
N ALA A 161 -1.32 18.06 -8.70
CA ALA A 161 -0.38 18.10 -9.79
C ALA A 161 -0.67 16.96 -10.79
N ASP A 162 -0.13 17.06 -11.98
CA ASP A 162 -0.15 15.94 -12.94
C ASP A 162 0.58 14.72 -12.37
N ALA A 163 0.30 13.53 -12.91
CA ALA A 163 1.02 12.32 -12.52
C ALA A 163 2.52 12.45 -12.87
N PRO A 164 3.43 12.01 -11.99
CA PRO A 164 4.86 12.10 -12.25
C PRO A 164 5.23 11.28 -13.49
N PRO A 165 6.09 11.80 -14.38
CA PRO A 165 6.70 11.01 -15.43
C PRO A 165 7.48 9.82 -14.87
N ARG A 166 7.61 8.74 -15.64
CA ARG A 166 8.40 7.58 -15.24
C ARG A 166 9.86 7.95 -15.00
N GLU A 167 10.46 8.60 -16.00
CA GLU A 167 11.82 9.12 -15.93
C GLU A 167 11.82 10.49 -15.26
N PHE A 168 12.93 10.81 -14.62
CA PHE A 168 13.06 12.10 -13.94
C PHE A 168 13.12 13.24 -14.94
N ASP A 169 12.21 14.18 -14.81
CA ASP A 169 12.13 15.43 -15.57
C ASP A 169 12.25 16.63 -14.62
N PRO A 170 13.33 17.45 -14.73
CA PRO A 170 13.46 18.65 -13.92
C PRO A 170 12.31 19.66 -14.14
N ALA A 171 11.77 19.76 -15.36
CA ALA A 171 10.65 20.65 -15.65
C ALA A 171 9.38 20.29 -14.86
N TYR A 172 9.18 18.98 -14.59
CA TYR A 172 8.10 18.56 -13.72
C TYR A 172 8.31 19.03 -12.27
N VAL A 173 9.56 19.04 -11.77
CA VAL A 173 9.87 19.58 -10.43
C VAL A 173 9.60 21.08 -10.36
N GLU A 174 9.96 21.85 -11.41
CA GLU A 174 9.63 23.27 -11.50
C GLU A 174 8.11 23.51 -11.52
N HIS A 175 7.36 22.63 -12.18
CA HIS A 175 5.90 22.67 -12.14
C HIS A 175 5.34 22.42 -10.74
N LEU A 176 5.88 21.43 -10.00
CA LEU A 176 5.50 21.18 -8.60
C LEU A 176 5.79 22.39 -7.70
N ASP A 177 6.97 23.01 -7.85
CA ASP A 177 7.37 24.19 -7.10
C ASP A 177 6.42 25.38 -7.37
N ALA A 178 6.08 25.63 -8.62
CA ALA A 178 5.14 26.67 -9.01
C ALA A 178 3.73 26.47 -8.42
N LEU A 179 3.25 25.21 -8.38
CA LEU A 179 1.97 24.88 -7.76
C LEU A 179 2.01 25.05 -6.25
N LEU A 180 3.07 24.55 -5.59
CA LEU A 180 3.26 24.74 -4.14
C LEU A 180 3.39 26.21 -3.78
N THR A 181 4.14 27.02 -4.55
CA THR A 181 4.23 28.47 -4.36
C THR A 181 2.85 29.12 -4.37
N ARG A 182 1.98 28.73 -5.32
CA ARG A 182 0.61 29.28 -5.44
C ARG A 182 -0.29 28.91 -4.27
N HIS A 183 -0.13 27.71 -3.71
CA HIS A 183 -1.05 27.13 -2.75
C HIS A 183 -0.48 26.93 -1.34
N ARG A 184 0.78 27.34 -1.07
CA ARG A 184 1.49 27.07 0.19
C ARG A 184 0.77 27.52 1.45
N ASP A 185 0.04 28.64 1.38
CA ASP A 185 -0.64 29.22 2.55
C ASP A 185 -1.91 28.43 2.94
N GLU A 186 -2.43 27.63 2.04
CA GLU A 186 -3.59 26.75 2.26
C GLU A 186 -3.24 25.26 2.31
N THR A 187 -1.99 24.89 1.94
CA THR A 187 -1.54 23.48 1.90
C THR A 187 -0.98 23.05 3.26
N ALA A 188 -1.61 22.05 3.85
CA ALA A 188 -1.17 21.44 5.11
C ALA A 188 -0.04 20.40 4.88
N ALA A 189 -0.21 19.55 3.89
CA ALA A 189 0.75 18.50 3.58
C ALA A 189 0.70 18.11 2.11
N VAL A 190 1.83 17.57 1.62
CA VAL A 190 1.91 16.77 0.41
C VAL A 190 1.72 15.30 0.79
N ILE A 191 0.85 14.56 0.10
CA ILE A 191 0.66 13.13 0.28
C ILE A 191 0.90 12.40 -1.03
N VAL A 192 1.75 11.37 -1.02
CA VAL A 192 2.07 10.55 -2.20
C VAL A 192 2.35 9.09 -1.83
N GLU A 193 2.10 8.20 -2.79
CA GLU A 193 2.62 6.83 -2.78
C GLU A 193 4.07 6.87 -3.29
N PRO A 194 5.07 6.45 -2.51
CA PRO A 194 6.46 6.50 -2.95
C PRO A 194 6.76 5.42 -4.00
N ILE A 195 7.46 5.80 -5.07
CA ILE A 195 7.97 4.96 -6.17
C ILE A 195 6.88 4.29 -7.01
N VAL A 196 5.80 3.76 -6.42
CA VAL A 196 4.75 3.03 -7.11
C VAL A 196 3.37 3.57 -6.75
N GLN A 197 2.69 4.15 -7.73
CA GLN A 197 1.25 4.43 -7.63
C GLN A 197 0.50 3.13 -7.97
N ASN A 198 -0.02 2.44 -6.96
CA ASN A 198 -0.55 1.09 -7.12
C ASN A 198 -1.93 1.03 -7.82
N ALA A 199 -3.04 1.19 -7.10
CA ALA A 199 -4.40 1.10 -7.66
C ALA A 199 -4.73 2.23 -8.65
N GLY A 200 -3.94 3.29 -8.68
CA GLY A 200 -4.05 4.38 -9.65
C GLY A 200 -3.50 4.06 -11.04
N GLY A 201 -2.89 2.89 -11.26
CA GLY A 201 -2.41 2.47 -12.57
C GLY A 201 -1.08 1.72 -12.57
N MET A 202 -0.63 1.24 -11.43
CA MET A 202 0.65 0.50 -11.28
C MET A 202 1.82 1.27 -11.91
N ARG A 203 1.83 2.59 -11.76
CA ARG A 203 2.84 3.49 -12.36
C ARG A 203 4.07 3.56 -11.49
N PHE A 204 5.23 3.42 -12.08
CA PHE A 204 6.51 3.59 -11.41
C PHE A 204 7.09 4.97 -11.77
N HIS A 205 7.70 5.63 -10.79
CA HIS A 205 8.33 6.92 -10.98
C HIS A 205 9.72 6.97 -10.32
N SER A 206 10.55 7.90 -10.80
CA SER A 206 11.92 8.04 -10.32
C SER A 206 11.99 8.40 -8.83
N PRO A 207 12.89 7.77 -8.04
CA PRO A 207 13.16 8.15 -6.64
C PRO A 207 13.58 9.63 -6.48
N ARG A 208 14.11 10.24 -7.53
CA ARG A 208 14.53 11.66 -7.51
C ARG A 208 13.35 12.61 -7.25
N TYR A 209 12.10 12.21 -7.59
CA TYR A 209 10.92 13.01 -7.26
C TYR A 209 10.63 13.06 -5.77
N LEU A 210 10.90 11.97 -5.03
CA LEU A 210 10.72 11.97 -3.57
C LEU A 210 11.72 12.91 -2.89
N ARG A 211 12.98 12.96 -3.38
CA ARG A 211 13.98 13.93 -2.90
C ARG A 211 13.53 15.36 -3.19
N ALA A 212 13.12 15.63 -4.43
CA ALA A 212 12.60 16.94 -4.80
C ALA A 212 11.39 17.35 -3.95
N LEU A 213 10.42 16.43 -3.72
CA LEU A 213 9.28 16.71 -2.84
C LEU A 213 9.70 17.01 -1.41
N ARG A 214 10.69 16.30 -0.84
CA ARG A 214 11.20 16.61 0.49
C ARG A 214 11.79 18.02 0.55
N ASP A 215 12.60 18.39 -0.44
CA ASP A 215 13.23 19.72 -0.51
C ASP A 215 12.15 20.81 -0.67
N LEU A 216 11.19 20.61 -1.57
CA LEU A 216 10.07 21.54 -1.79
C LEU A 216 9.19 21.68 -0.55
N CYS A 217 8.84 20.57 0.12
CA CYS A 217 8.05 20.63 1.35
C CYS A 217 8.76 21.44 2.44
N THR A 218 10.08 21.29 2.56
CA THR A 218 10.89 22.06 3.51
C THR A 218 10.93 23.54 3.13
N ALA A 219 11.14 23.86 1.85
CA ALA A 219 11.21 25.24 1.36
C ALA A 219 9.87 26.00 1.49
N HIS A 220 8.74 25.30 1.35
CA HIS A 220 7.41 25.90 1.40
C HIS A 220 6.72 25.78 2.76
N ASP A 221 7.40 25.26 3.79
CA ASP A 221 6.82 25.02 5.13
C ASP A 221 5.52 24.19 5.03
N VAL A 222 5.61 23.02 4.42
CA VAL A 222 4.52 22.05 4.18
C VAL A 222 4.98 20.68 4.66
N LEU A 223 4.12 19.93 5.34
CA LEU A 223 4.44 18.56 5.78
C LEU A 223 4.44 17.57 4.61
N LEU A 224 5.20 16.49 4.73
CA LEU A 224 5.27 15.41 3.74
C LEU A 224 4.73 14.11 4.33
N ILE A 225 3.76 13.49 3.66
CA ILE A 225 3.18 12.19 4.00
C ILE A 225 3.58 11.18 2.92
N PHE A 226 4.20 10.06 3.32
CA PHE A 226 4.36 8.89 2.46
C PHE A 226 3.34 7.81 2.80
N ASP A 227 2.56 7.41 1.80
CA ASP A 227 1.65 6.27 1.88
C ASP A 227 2.37 5.01 1.42
N GLU A 228 2.93 4.29 2.39
CA GLU A 228 3.64 3.01 2.22
C GLU A 228 2.74 1.79 2.45
N ILE A 229 1.41 1.97 2.46
CA ILE A 229 0.47 0.88 2.74
C ILE A 229 0.62 -0.28 1.76
N ALA A 230 0.91 0.01 0.48
CA ALA A 230 1.13 -1.02 -0.52
C ALA A 230 2.61 -1.32 -0.79
N THR A 231 3.48 -0.33 -0.64
CA THR A 231 4.89 -0.39 -1.05
C THR A 231 5.82 -0.86 0.06
N GLY A 232 5.42 -0.71 1.32
CA GLY A 232 6.23 -1.07 2.47
C GLY A 232 6.47 -2.57 2.64
N PHE A 233 7.36 -2.88 3.57
CA PHE A 233 7.72 -4.24 4.01
C PHE A 233 8.32 -5.10 2.90
N GLY A 234 9.19 -4.51 2.06
CA GLY A 234 9.99 -5.24 1.08
C GLY A 234 9.43 -5.27 -0.34
N ARG A 235 8.18 -4.88 -0.56
CA ARG A 235 7.47 -5.08 -1.83
C ARG A 235 8.21 -4.55 -3.07
N THR A 236 8.91 -3.42 -2.94
CA THR A 236 9.62 -2.76 -4.05
C THR A 236 11.12 -3.14 -4.14
N GLY A 237 11.60 -4.06 -3.29
CA GLY A 237 13.03 -4.44 -3.20
C GLY A 237 13.77 -3.77 -2.04
N GLU A 238 13.28 -2.66 -1.50
CA GLU A 238 13.73 -2.05 -0.25
C GLU A 238 12.68 -2.25 0.84
N LEU A 239 13.06 -2.11 2.13
CA LEU A 239 12.13 -2.33 3.24
C LEU A 239 10.94 -1.38 3.17
N PHE A 240 11.20 -0.11 2.87
CA PHE A 240 10.21 0.90 2.50
C PHE A 240 10.60 1.51 1.16
N ALA A 241 9.61 1.89 0.34
CA ALA A 241 9.90 2.50 -0.95
C ALA A 241 10.63 3.86 -0.82
N ALA A 242 10.46 4.56 0.30
CA ALA A 242 11.20 5.75 0.66
C ALA A 242 12.72 5.53 0.67
N ASP A 243 13.19 4.32 0.99
CA ASP A 243 14.62 3.96 1.07
C ASP A 243 15.31 4.06 -0.28
N HIS A 244 14.60 3.86 -1.42
CA HIS A 244 15.15 4.09 -2.76
C HIS A 244 15.59 5.54 -2.97
N ALA A 245 14.97 6.47 -2.27
CA ALA A 245 15.31 7.88 -2.35
C ALA A 245 16.25 8.33 -1.21
N GLY A 246 16.33 7.57 -0.12
CA GLY A 246 17.09 7.95 1.08
C GLY A 246 16.49 9.20 1.74
N VAL A 247 15.17 9.34 1.77
CA VAL A 247 14.47 10.49 2.38
C VAL A 247 13.43 10.02 3.39
N SER A 248 13.18 10.85 4.39
CA SER A 248 12.17 10.61 5.41
C SER A 248 11.01 11.59 5.26
N PRO A 249 9.74 11.13 5.36
CA PRO A 249 8.58 12.00 5.46
C PRO A 249 8.42 12.52 6.88
N ASP A 250 7.51 13.48 7.06
CA ASP A 250 7.06 13.93 8.38
C ASP A 250 6.02 12.96 8.98
N VAL A 251 5.26 12.29 8.11
CA VAL A 251 4.25 11.29 8.46
C VAL A 251 4.33 10.12 7.47
N MET A 252 4.23 8.89 7.97
CA MET A 252 4.23 7.66 7.15
C MET A 252 3.04 6.79 7.51
N CYS A 253 2.34 6.28 6.50
CA CYS A 253 1.28 5.29 6.65
C CYS A 253 1.77 3.91 6.22
N VAL A 254 1.52 2.87 7.03
CA VAL A 254 1.83 1.47 6.72
C VAL A 254 0.63 0.58 7.01
N GLY A 255 0.47 -0.52 6.26
CA GLY A 255 -0.66 -1.44 6.42
C GLY A 255 -0.46 -2.71 5.61
N LYS A 256 -1.55 -3.33 5.15
CA LYS A 256 -1.55 -4.55 4.30
C LYS A 256 -0.59 -5.64 4.80
N ALA A 257 0.65 -5.69 4.29
CA ALA A 257 1.66 -6.65 4.69
C ALA A 257 2.01 -6.62 6.19
N LEU A 258 1.70 -5.54 6.88
CA LEU A 258 1.94 -5.36 8.32
C LEU A 258 1.45 -6.55 9.15
N THR A 259 0.28 -7.13 8.81
CA THR A 259 -0.30 -8.28 9.53
C THR A 259 -0.13 -9.60 8.79
N GLY A 260 0.64 -9.63 7.69
CA GLY A 260 0.75 -10.81 6.83
C GLY A 260 -0.57 -11.25 6.17
N GLY A 261 -1.58 -10.36 6.12
CA GLY A 261 -2.89 -10.65 5.53
C GLY A 261 -3.90 -11.33 6.48
N TYR A 262 -3.57 -11.44 7.77
CA TYR A 262 -4.44 -12.15 8.74
C TYR A 262 -5.56 -11.29 9.30
N LEU A 263 -5.26 -10.04 9.63
CA LEU A 263 -6.21 -9.14 10.30
C LEU A 263 -6.06 -7.72 9.77
N SER A 264 -7.14 -6.96 9.79
CA SER A 264 -7.10 -5.56 9.44
C SER A 264 -6.38 -4.77 10.53
N MET A 265 -5.28 -4.12 10.17
CA MET A 265 -4.54 -3.16 10.98
C MET A 265 -3.65 -2.33 10.07
N ALA A 266 -3.42 -1.10 10.47
CA ALA A 266 -2.45 -0.20 9.87
C ALA A 266 -1.79 0.63 10.96
N ALA A 267 -0.77 1.39 10.61
CA ALA A 267 -0.18 2.36 11.53
C ALA A 267 0.14 3.65 10.79
N THR A 268 0.03 4.76 11.53
CA THR A 268 0.49 6.08 11.11
C THR A 268 1.64 6.48 12.03
N LEU A 269 2.81 6.68 11.44
CA LEU A 269 3.99 7.16 12.17
C LEU A 269 4.18 8.64 11.91
N CYS A 270 4.71 9.38 12.88
CA CYS A 270 5.11 10.77 12.68
C CYS A 270 6.39 11.12 13.42
N THR A 271 6.99 12.25 13.00
CA THR A 271 8.18 12.79 13.67
C THR A 271 7.84 13.35 15.06
N ALA A 272 8.86 13.46 15.90
CA ALA A 272 8.73 14.12 17.20
C ALA A 272 8.25 15.59 17.07
N GLU A 273 8.64 16.28 15.99
CA GLU A 273 8.18 17.65 15.71
C GLU A 273 6.66 17.69 15.48
N VAL A 274 6.12 16.79 14.66
CA VAL A 274 4.67 16.73 14.41
C VAL A 274 3.91 16.43 15.71
N ALA A 275 4.37 15.45 16.49
CA ALA A 275 3.75 15.09 17.77
C ALA A 275 3.80 16.24 18.78
N ALA A 276 4.95 16.90 18.94
CA ALA A 276 5.11 18.05 19.82
C ALA A 276 4.26 19.26 19.36
N GLY A 277 4.18 19.49 18.05
CA GLY A 277 3.34 20.54 17.47
C GLY A 277 1.85 20.35 17.79
N ILE A 278 1.34 19.11 17.69
CA ILE A 278 -0.03 18.77 18.09
C ILE A 278 -0.22 18.97 19.60
N ALA A 279 0.72 18.49 20.43
CA ALA A 279 0.63 18.56 21.88
C ALA A 279 0.66 20.01 22.45
N ALA A 280 1.23 20.95 21.71
CA ALA A 280 1.28 22.36 22.07
C ALA A 280 -0.03 23.12 21.81
N GLY A 281 -1.00 22.51 21.14
CA GLY A 281 -2.28 23.14 20.78
C GLY A 281 -3.34 23.09 21.88
N GLU A 282 -4.53 23.59 21.55
CA GLU A 282 -5.71 23.59 22.44
C GLU A 282 -6.17 22.17 22.84
N SER A 283 -5.88 21.17 21.99
CA SER A 283 -6.10 19.75 22.25
C SER A 283 -4.75 19.04 22.19
N PRO A 284 -4.17 18.66 23.35
CA PRO A 284 -2.82 18.08 23.40
C PRO A 284 -2.76 16.62 22.94
N VAL A 285 -3.88 16.05 22.52
CA VAL A 285 -4.01 14.69 22.00
C VAL A 285 -4.58 14.73 20.60
N LEU A 286 -4.20 13.74 19.76
CA LEU A 286 -4.80 13.59 18.44
C LEU A 286 -6.30 13.31 18.57
N ALA A 287 -7.11 14.11 17.87
CA ALA A 287 -8.58 14.00 17.90
C ALA A 287 -9.08 12.83 17.05
N HIS A 288 -8.65 11.60 17.39
CA HIS A 288 -9.08 10.34 16.77
C HIS A 288 -8.91 9.20 17.78
N GLY A 289 -9.95 8.40 18.01
CA GLY A 289 -9.94 7.34 19.02
C GLY A 289 -11.01 6.28 18.78
N PRO A 290 -10.88 5.42 17.75
CA PRO A 290 -11.84 4.35 17.52
C PRO A 290 -11.75 3.26 18.59
N THR A 291 -12.86 2.57 18.85
CA THR A 291 -12.96 1.55 19.90
C THR A 291 -11.90 0.48 19.78
N PHE A 292 -11.63 -0.02 18.57
CA PHE A 292 -10.76 -1.18 18.35
C PHE A 292 -9.32 -0.80 17.95
N MET A 293 -8.93 0.48 18.02
CA MET A 293 -7.53 0.84 17.72
C MET A 293 -6.56 0.07 18.61
N GLY A 294 -5.46 -0.37 18.01
CA GLY A 294 -4.46 -1.17 18.72
C GLY A 294 -4.96 -2.56 19.12
N ASN A 295 -5.91 -3.16 18.38
CA ASN A 295 -6.45 -4.48 18.68
C ASN A 295 -5.34 -5.50 19.00
N PRO A 296 -5.37 -6.20 20.18
CA PRO A 296 -4.30 -7.10 20.60
C PRO A 296 -4.06 -8.27 19.65
N LEU A 297 -5.13 -8.84 19.04
CA LEU A 297 -4.99 -9.95 18.10
C LEU A 297 -4.29 -9.49 16.82
N ALA A 298 -4.67 -8.34 16.29
CA ALA A 298 -4.04 -7.78 15.11
C ALA A 298 -2.59 -7.36 15.39
N ALA A 299 -2.30 -6.81 16.57
CA ALA A 299 -0.94 -6.48 17.00
C ALA A 299 -0.08 -7.74 17.19
N ALA A 300 -0.64 -8.84 17.71
CA ALA A 300 0.07 -10.11 17.80
C ALA A 300 0.40 -10.69 16.42
N ALA A 301 -0.57 -10.67 15.49
CA ALA A 301 -0.34 -11.06 14.10
C ALA A 301 0.72 -10.21 13.42
N ALA A 302 0.68 -8.88 13.61
CA ALA A 302 1.65 -7.94 13.05
C ALA A 302 3.06 -8.19 13.60
N ASN A 303 3.21 -8.37 14.90
CA ASN A 303 4.51 -8.71 15.51
C ASN A 303 5.09 -10.02 14.95
N ALA A 304 4.26 -11.04 14.77
CA ALA A 304 4.69 -12.32 14.21
C ALA A 304 5.06 -12.18 12.71
N ALA A 305 4.28 -11.44 11.93
CA ALA A 305 4.56 -11.19 10.51
C ALA A 305 5.85 -10.37 10.32
N LEU A 306 6.05 -9.30 11.11
CA LEU A 306 7.28 -8.51 11.07
C LEU A 306 8.50 -9.32 11.54
N GLY A 307 8.35 -10.11 12.62
CA GLY A 307 9.42 -11.01 13.08
C GLY A 307 9.87 -11.96 11.96
N LEU A 308 8.92 -12.62 11.29
CA LEU A 308 9.23 -13.49 10.16
C LEU A 308 9.94 -12.75 9.01
N LEU A 309 9.49 -11.55 8.66
CA LEU A 309 10.12 -10.77 7.61
C LEU A 309 11.56 -10.41 7.97
N LEU A 310 11.79 -9.91 9.18
CA LEU A 310 13.09 -9.40 9.61
C LEU A 310 14.11 -10.51 9.91
N GLU A 311 13.64 -11.70 10.30
CA GLU A 311 14.50 -12.88 10.57
C GLU A 311 14.89 -13.64 9.28
N GLN A 312 14.13 -13.48 8.20
CA GLN A 312 14.39 -14.13 6.91
C GLN A 312 15.28 -13.27 6.02
N ASP A 313 15.96 -13.91 5.07
CA ASP A 313 16.64 -13.20 3.99
C ASP A 313 15.63 -12.76 2.91
N TRP A 314 14.76 -11.82 3.30
CA TRP A 314 13.70 -11.31 2.44
C TRP A 314 14.24 -10.57 1.21
N ARG A 315 15.41 -9.91 1.32
CA ARG A 315 16.04 -9.21 0.18
C ARG A 315 16.40 -10.17 -0.93
N THR A 316 17.06 -11.26 -0.61
CA THR A 316 17.40 -12.31 -1.59
C THR A 316 16.15 -12.93 -2.20
N ASN A 317 15.10 -13.19 -1.39
CA ASN A 317 13.84 -13.72 -1.89
C ASN A 317 13.16 -12.77 -2.87
N ILE A 318 13.11 -11.47 -2.57
CA ILE A 318 12.49 -10.49 -3.46
C ILE A 318 13.32 -10.28 -4.73
N ALA A 319 14.66 -10.22 -4.64
CA ALA A 319 15.53 -10.14 -5.82
C ALA A 319 15.36 -11.35 -6.74
N ARG A 320 15.20 -12.56 -6.17
CA ARG A 320 14.89 -13.78 -6.93
C ARG A 320 13.53 -13.69 -7.65
N ILE A 321 12.51 -13.19 -6.94
CA ILE A 321 11.17 -12.97 -7.52
C ILE A 321 11.25 -11.93 -8.64
N GLU A 322 11.95 -10.83 -8.43
CA GLU A 322 12.13 -9.79 -9.43
C GLU A 322 12.78 -10.36 -10.70
N THR A 323 13.87 -11.10 -10.55
CA THR A 323 14.54 -11.77 -11.68
C THR A 323 13.57 -12.68 -12.44
N GLY A 324 12.84 -13.53 -11.73
CA GLY A 324 11.87 -14.44 -12.35
C GLY A 324 10.71 -13.72 -13.05
N LEU A 325 10.26 -12.57 -12.51
CA LEU A 325 9.24 -11.73 -13.16
C LEU A 325 9.80 -11.03 -14.42
N VAL A 326 11.02 -10.51 -14.37
CA VAL A 326 11.69 -9.88 -15.53
C VAL A 326 11.84 -10.88 -16.67
N GLU A 327 12.37 -12.07 -16.39
CA GLU A 327 12.57 -13.12 -17.37
C GLU A 327 11.23 -13.66 -17.90
N GLY A 328 10.30 -13.98 -17.00
CA GLY A 328 9.05 -14.63 -17.35
C GLY A 328 8.06 -13.74 -18.09
N LEU A 329 8.09 -12.42 -17.88
CA LEU A 329 7.24 -11.46 -18.58
C LEU A 329 7.89 -10.88 -19.84
N ALA A 330 9.16 -11.17 -20.13
CA ALA A 330 9.89 -10.60 -21.25
C ALA A 330 9.19 -10.80 -22.60
N SER A 331 8.64 -12.01 -22.83
CA SER A 331 7.93 -12.36 -24.07
C SER A 331 6.63 -11.54 -24.28
N ALA A 332 6.00 -11.07 -23.20
CA ALA A 332 4.78 -10.29 -23.30
C ALA A 332 5.01 -8.96 -24.07
N ARG A 333 6.24 -8.41 -24.06
CA ARG A 333 6.57 -7.17 -24.81
C ARG A 333 6.34 -7.27 -26.32
N ALA A 334 6.39 -8.46 -26.86
CA ALA A 334 6.22 -8.69 -28.30
C ALA A 334 4.75 -8.99 -28.70
N LEU A 335 3.85 -9.08 -27.74
CA LEU A 335 2.43 -9.33 -28.01
C LEU A 335 1.74 -8.10 -28.60
N PRO A 336 0.88 -8.27 -29.61
CA PRO A 336 0.01 -7.20 -30.07
C PRO A 336 -0.84 -6.66 -28.89
N GLY A 337 -1.08 -5.35 -28.87
CA GLY A 337 -1.89 -4.72 -27.83
C GLY A 337 -1.17 -4.50 -26.48
N VAL A 338 0.08 -4.95 -26.32
CA VAL A 338 0.87 -4.66 -25.12
C VAL A 338 1.60 -3.32 -25.30
N ALA A 339 1.25 -2.35 -24.44
CA ALA A 339 1.84 -1.02 -24.44
C ALA A 339 3.12 -0.93 -23.59
N ASP A 340 3.19 -1.63 -22.45
CA ASP A 340 4.37 -1.64 -21.57
C ASP A 340 4.45 -2.92 -20.73
N VAL A 341 5.68 -3.31 -20.39
CA VAL A 341 5.98 -4.37 -19.39
C VAL A 341 7.02 -3.84 -18.42
N ARG A 342 6.71 -3.81 -17.13
CA ARG A 342 7.56 -3.28 -16.09
C ARG A 342 7.58 -4.18 -14.84
N VAL A 343 8.72 -4.22 -14.19
CA VAL A 343 8.95 -5.00 -12.97
C VAL A 343 9.73 -4.13 -11.98
N LEU A 344 9.40 -4.26 -10.70
CA LEU A 344 10.16 -3.67 -9.59
C LEU A 344 9.92 -4.52 -8.33
N GLY A 345 10.99 -5.08 -7.77
CA GLY A 345 10.89 -5.99 -6.63
C GLY A 345 9.90 -7.13 -6.90
N ALA A 346 8.98 -7.37 -5.99
CA ALA A 346 7.95 -8.39 -6.15
C ALA A 346 6.66 -7.85 -6.82
N ILE A 347 6.81 -7.02 -7.86
CA ILE A 347 5.70 -6.43 -8.64
C ILE A 347 5.99 -6.61 -10.12
N GLY A 348 5.09 -7.28 -10.86
CA GLY A 348 5.16 -7.40 -12.32
C GLY A 348 3.89 -6.86 -12.97
N VAL A 349 4.03 -6.14 -14.07
CA VAL A 349 2.92 -5.48 -14.78
C VAL A 349 3.07 -5.65 -16.29
N VAL A 350 2.00 -6.09 -16.93
CA VAL A 350 1.80 -6.03 -18.39
C VAL A 350 0.65 -5.06 -18.61
N GLN A 351 0.93 -3.93 -19.25
CA GLN A 351 -0.07 -2.92 -19.58
C GLN A 351 -0.50 -3.06 -21.03
N LEU A 352 -1.80 -3.08 -21.27
CA LEU A 352 -2.39 -3.12 -22.60
C LEU A 352 -2.71 -1.70 -23.10
N ASP A 353 -2.93 -1.55 -24.39
CA ASP A 353 -3.42 -0.31 -25.00
C ASP A 353 -4.96 -0.19 -24.98
N HIS A 354 -5.64 -1.16 -24.39
CA HIS A 354 -7.09 -1.27 -24.23
C HIS A 354 -7.48 -1.87 -22.89
N GLU A 355 -8.77 -1.81 -22.54
CA GLU A 355 -9.29 -2.39 -21.29
C GLU A 355 -9.33 -3.93 -21.36
N VAL A 356 -8.94 -4.59 -20.27
CA VAL A 356 -8.96 -6.04 -20.12
C VAL A 356 -10.41 -6.55 -20.01
N ASP A 357 -10.80 -7.52 -20.86
CA ASP A 357 -12.03 -8.28 -20.62
C ASP A 357 -11.86 -9.19 -19.39
N MET A 358 -12.51 -8.81 -18.29
CA MET A 358 -12.38 -9.48 -17.00
C MET A 358 -12.88 -10.93 -17.02
N ALA A 359 -13.84 -11.27 -17.85
CA ALA A 359 -14.38 -12.64 -17.94
C ALA A 359 -13.35 -13.56 -18.61
N THR A 360 -12.80 -13.14 -19.73
CA THR A 360 -11.74 -13.85 -20.44
C THR A 360 -10.47 -13.95 -19.58
N ALA A 361 -10.04 -12.84 -18.97
CA ALA A 361 -8.85 -12.81 -18.14
C ALA A 361 -8.94 -13.78 -16.94
N THR A 362 -10.08 -13.79 -16.24
CA THR A 362 -10.31 -14.71 -15.11
C THR A 362 -10.29 -16.17 -15.58
N ARG A 363 -10.96 -16.49 -16.68
CA ARG A 363 -10.99 -17.85 -17.23
C ARG A 363 -9.58 -18.33 -17.61
N VAL A 364 -8.85 -17.53 -18.37
CA VAL A 364 -7.50 -17.88 -18.83
C VAL A 364 -6.53 -18.05 -17.65
N ALA A 365 -6.55 -17.14 -16.67
CA ALA A 365 -5.71 -17.27 -15.48
C ALA A 365 -6.01 -18.57 -14.70
N VAL A 366 -7.29 -18.89 -14.49
CA VAL A 366 -7.73 -20.10 -13.80
C VAL A 366 -7.36 -21.38 -14.59
N GLU A 367 -7.46 -21.39 -15.91
CA GLU A 367 -7.02 -22.48 -16.78
C GLU A 367 -5.51 -22.74 -16.64
N HIS A 368 -4.72 -21.70 -16.38
CA HIS A 368 -3.28 -21.82 -16.10
C HIS A 368 -2.96 -22.13 -14.63
N GLY A 369 -3.99 -22.36 -13.80
CA GLY A 369 -3.80 -22.70 -12.39
C GLY A 369 -3.32 -21.52 -11.52
N VAL A 370 -3.65 -20.29 -11.89
CA VAL A 370 -3.23 -19.07 -11.21
C VAL A 370 -4.44 -18.18 -10.91
N TRP A 371 -4.43 -17.53 -9.77
CA TRP A 371 -5.33 -16.43 -9.47
C TRP A 371 -4.66 -15.09 -9.78
N LEU A 372 -5.20 -14.37 -10.79
CA LEU A 372 -4.87 -13.00 -11.13
C LEU A 372 -6.13 -12.16 -11.10
N ARG A 373 -5.98 -10.87 -10.78
CA ARG A 373 -7.08 -9.91 -10.76
C ARG A 373 -6.70 -8.66 -11.57
N PRO A 374 -6.76 -8.71 -12.90
CA PRO A 374 -6.53 -7.55 -13.75
C PRO A 374 -7.42 -6.36 -13.37
N PHE A 375 -6.99 -5.16 -13.74
CA PHE A 375 -7.69 -3.93 -13.45
C PHE A 375 -7.50 -2.93 -14.59
N ARG A 376 -8.58 -2.45 -15.20
CA ARG A 376 -8.55 -1.55 -16.37
C ARG A 376 -7.76 -2.17 -17.53
N ASP A 377 -6.66 -1.55 -17.92
CA ASP A 377 -5.72 -1.97 -18.96
C ASP A 377 -4.52 -2.77 -18.43
N LEU A 378 -4.58 -3.23 -17.16
CA LEU A 378 -3.44 -3.81 -16.46
C LEU A 378 -3.65 -5.28 -16.13
N VAL A 379 -2.76 -6.13 -16.60
CA VAL A 379 -2.52 -7.49 -16.11
C VAL A 379 -1.30 -7.43 -15.20
N TYR A 380 -1.47 -7.66 -13.91
CA TYR A 380 -0.40 -7.46 -12.94
C TYR A 380 -0.36 -8.55 -11.88
N THR A 381 0.78 -8.68 -11.24
CA THR A 381 1.04 -9.63 -10.17
C THR A 381 1.90 -9.02 -9.07
N MET A 382 1.63 -9.40 -7.84
CA MET A 382 2.42 -9.10 -6.65
C MET A 382 2.40 -10.35 -5.75
N PRO A 383 3.19 -11.40 -6.10
CA PRO A 383 3.12 -12.69 -5.43
C PRO A 383 3.62 -12.62 -3.98
N PRO A 384 3.25 -13.59 -3.12
CA PRO A 384 3.87 -13.75 -1.81
C PRO A 384 5.39 -13.95 -1.90
N TYR A 385 6.14 -13.53 -0.88
CA TYR A 385 7.61 -13.63 -0.90
C TYR A 385 8.13 -15.07 -0.80
N VAL A 386 7.27 -15.99 -0.39
CA VAL A 386 7.53 -17.44 -0.31
C VAL A 386 7.22 -18.18 -1.61
N THR A 387 6.85 -17.48 -2.68
CA THR A 387 6.56 -18.05 -3.99
C THR A 387 7.80 -18.70 -4.57
N THR A 388 7.69 -19.95 -5.03
CA THR A 388 8.80 -20.68 -5.64
C THR A 388 9.07 -20.23 -7.08
N ASP A 389 10.24 -20.59 -7.64
CA ASP A 389 10.57 -20.28 -9.04
C ASP A 389 9.60 -20.93 -10.02
N ASP A 390 9.14 -22.18 -9.72
CA ASP A 390 8.12 -22.84 -10.52
C ASP A 390 6.78 -22.08 -10.51
N ASP A 391 6.40 -21.55 -9.36
CA ASP A 391 5.18 -20.76 -9.24
C ASP A 391 5.31 -19.41 -9.93
N ILE A 392 6.48 -18.76 -9.88
CA ILE A 392 6.74 -17.53 -10.64
C ILE A 392 6.64 -17.78 -12.14
N ARG A 393 7.23 -18.89 -12.64
CA ARG A 393 7.07 -19.28 -14.05
C ARG A 393 5.61 -19.49 -14.43
N ARG A 394 4.82 -20.13 -13.54
CA ARG A 394 3.39 -20.33 -13.76
C ARG A 394 2.62 -19.00 -13.76
N ILE A 395 2.91 -18.12 -12.82
CA ILE A 395 2.27 -16.79 -12.73
C ILE A 395 2.56 -15.96 -13.98
N THR A 396 3.82 -15.91 -14.41
CA THR A 396 4.21 -15.14 -15.60
C THR A 396 3.65 -15.70 -16.89
N ALA A 397 3.60 -17.04 -17.03
CA ALA A 397 2.94 -17.69 -18.15
C ALA A 397 1.43 -17.37 -18.19
N ALA A 398 0.76 -17.42 -17.03
CA ALA A 398 -0.66 -17.02 -16.93
C ALA A 398 -0.88 -15.56 -17.29
N ALA A 399 -0.05 -14.65 -16.78
CA ALA A 399 -0.14 -13.22 -17.08
C ALA A 399 0.06 -12.93 -18.58
N THR A 400 1.05 -13.59 -19.20
CA THR A 400 1.30 -13.48 -20.65
C THR A 400 0.13 -14.03 -21.47
N ALA A 401 -0.44 -15.19 -21.07
CA ALA A 401 -1.60 -15.76 -21.74
C ALA A 401 -2.86 -14.90 -21.61
N VAL A 402 -3.07 -14.29 -20.44
CA VAL A 402 -4.15 -13.30 -20.22
C VAL A 402 -3.97 -12.10 -21.14
N ALA A 403 -2.76 -11.55 -21.21
CA ALA A 403 -2.46 -10.41 -22.07
C ALA A 403 -2.63 -10.72 -23.58
N ALA A 404 -2.38 -11.97 -23.99
CA ALA A 404 -2.57 -12.40 -25.37
C ALA A 404 -4.05 -12.67 -25.74
N ALA A 405 -4.91 -12.87 -24.75
CA ALA A 405 -6.32 -13.24 -24.95
C ALA A 405 -7.29 -12.07 -24.64
N ALA A 406 -6.77 -10.97 -24.13
CA ALA A 406 -7.54 -9.80 -23.68
C ALA A 406 -8.07 -8.92 -24.84
#